data_ef7a3810c2d4d99a9fad429ccfb6011a
#
_entry.id   ef7a3810c2d4d99a9fad429ccfb6011a
#
_cell.length_a   1.000
_cell.length_b   1.000
_cell.length_c   1.000
_cell.angle_alpha   90.00
_cell.angle_beta   90.00
_cell.angle_gamma   90.00
#
_symmetry.space_group_name_H-M   'P 1'
#
loop_
_entity.id
_entity.type
_entity.pdbx_description
1 polymer ?
#
loop_
_entity_poly.entity_id
_entity_poly.type
_entity_poly.pdbx_seq_one_letter_code
_entity_poly.pdbx_strand_id
1 'polypeptide(L)'
;MKKTKRKVAAFLLAVGMSLTSVPMSAYAQEVQEPSNQEQESQEVVQEEKEEQAESVEEQETVEFQGENPESNQTITSMDLDGNVTEVVIEDGTVDSYATEKARIGGGQIVNFNTGSGGVTEYVEEGTNTSGYTHGSYGADAAYLGTSGGKVRFMLSGVIGLVDANKVQVVSAAAAQSVSYYAVTGGRLIHYITINVNKSSYASVLDNGAAPSYLSEGTKYYSYDGHYFYPESAFQQMLEDYKNGNRSRSVNASAPYYNYYQYLPFRSTTNYGSDLNAMINARVTASSKMRDLGNSFINAQNTYGINALLAVGVAANESAWGSSWIAQNKNNLFGLNAIDTSPGQSANYFASPTQCVNEFTETFLSKGYMNPQDWRYFGGFLGNKASGVNVKYASDPYWGEKAANVAWSLDKGKW
;
A
#
# COMPACT_ATOMS: atom_id res chain seq x y z
N MET A 1 46.14 -35.10 -2.51
CA MET A 1 45.11 -35.33 -1.49
C MET A 1 43.73 -35.31 -2.14
N LYS A 2 42.91 -36.35 -1.93
CA LYS A 2 41.75 -36.72 -2.73
C LYS A 2 40.55 -35.78 -2.51
N LYS A 3 39.97 -35.28 -3.60
CA LYS A 3 38.65 -34.62 -3.63
C LYS A 3 37.53 -35.68 -3.62
N THR A 4 36.66 -35.65 -2.63
CA THR A 4 35.49 -36.53 -2.55
C THR A 4 34.29 -35.75 -3.10
N LYS A 5 33.76 -36.19 -4.24
CA LYS A 5 32.49 -35.72 -4.81
C LYS A 5 31.34 -36.51 -4.18
N ARG A 6 30.41 -35.87 -3.54
CA ARG A 6 29.12 -36.50 -3.14
C ARG A 6 28.11 -36.33 -4.27
N LYS A 7 27.63 -37.48 -4.79
CA LYS A 7 26.52 -37.57 -5.71
C LYS A 7 25.22 -37.58 -4.89
N VAL A 8 24.26 -36.72 -5.24
CA VAL A 8 22.88 -36.79 -4.75
C VAL A 8 22.11 -37.65 -5.76
N ALA A 9 21.53 -38.75 -5.29
CA ALA A 9 20.65 -39.62 -6.09
C ALA A 9 19.21 -39.11 -5.96
N ALA A 10 18.56 -38.86 -7.11
CA ALA A 10 17.14 -38.61 -7.19
C ALA A 10 16.38 -39.94 -7.18
N PHE A 11 15.45 -40.09 -6.24
CA PHE A 11 14.51 -41.21 -6.21
C PHE A 11 13.24 -40.84 -6.99
N LEU A 12 13.02 -41.49 -8.12
CA LEU A 12 11.76 -41.49 -8.85
C LEU A 12 10.89 -42.61 -8.28
N LEU A 13 9.76 -42.24 -7.66
CA LEU A 13 8.72 -43.22 -7.27
C LEU A 13 7.68 -43.24 -8.40
N ALA A 14 7.69 -44.35 -9.16
CA ALA A 14 6.63 -44.66 -10.11
C ALA A 14 5.51 -45.38 -9.37
N VAL A 15 4.30 -44.77 -9.30
CA VAL A 15 3.08 -45.45 -8.86
C VAL A 15 2.35 -45.93 -10.09
N GLY A 16 2.34 -47.25 -10.28
CA GLY A 16 1.56 -47.92 -11.30
C GLY A 16 0.08 -47.97 -10.92
N MET A 17 -0.80 -47.42 -11.75
CA MET A 17 -2.24 -47.68 -11.69
C MET A 17 -2.59 -48.87 -12.62
N SER A 18 -3.08 -49.92 -12.01
CA SER A 18 -3.69 -51.06 -12.73
C SER A 18 -5.10 -50.68 -13.20
N LEU A 19 -5.31 -50.74 -14.50
CA LEU A 19 -6.62 -50.65 -15.13
C LEU A 19 -7.34 -52.03 -15.01
N THR A 20 -8.42 -52.07 -14.23
CA THR A 20 -9.40 -53.17 -14.31
C THR A 20 -10.53 -52.72 -15.24
N SER A 21 -10.66 -53.41 -16.33
CA SER A 21 -11.75 -53.29 -17.30
C SER A 21 -13.04 -53.91 -16.74
N VAL A 22 -14.13 -53.14 -16.69
CA VAL A 22 -15.50 -53.61 -16.46
C VAL A 22 -16.23 -53.56 -17.79
N PRO A 23 -16.98 -54.62 -18.21
CA PRO A 23 -17.66 -54.63 -19.48
C PRO A 23 -18.92 -53.72 -19.46
N MET A 24 -19.02 -52.87 -20.45
CA MET A 24 -20.17 -52.02 -20.72
C MET A 24 -21.27 -52.84 -21.40
N SER A 25 -22.38 -53.13 -20.70
CA SER A 25 -23.60 -53.61 -21.34
C SER A 25 -24.36 -52.43 -21.95
N ALA A 26 -24.60 -52.52 -23.25
CA ALA A 26 -25.36 -51.53 -24.01
C ALA A 26 -26.84 -51.59 -23.63
N TYR A 27 -27.34 -50.48 -23.12
CA TYR A 27 -28.76 -50.14 -23.16
C TYR A 27 -28.93 -49.01 -24.18
N ALA A 28 -29.57 -49.33 -25.30
CA ALA A 28 -30.05 -48.33 -26.23
C ALA A 28 -31.30 -47.69 -25.60
N GLN A 29 -31.20 -46.41 -25.21
CA GLN A 29 -32.36 -45.58 -25.00
C GLN A 29 -32.56 -44.71 -26.24
N GLU A 30 -33.76 -44.81 -26.78
CA GLU A 30 -34.26 -43.91 -27.83
C GLU A 30 -34.18 -42.46 -27.36
N VAL A 31 -33.46 -41.65 -28.08
CA VAL A 31 -33.43 -40.20 -27.88
C VAL A 31 -34.71 -39.67 -28.54
N GLN A 32 -35.69 -39.25 -27.73
CA GLN A 32 -36.80 -38.43 -28.19
C GLN A 32 -36.26 -37.02 -28.49
N GLU A 33 -36.50 -36.52 -29.68
CA GLU A 33 -36.24 -35.14 -30.03
C GLU A 33 -37.06 -34.21 -29.10
N PRO A 34 -36.48 -33.09 -28.61
CA PRO A 34 -37.20 -32.15 -27.77
C PRO A 34 -38.37 -31.50 -28.53
N SER A 35 -39.50 -31.34 -27.88
CA SER A 35 -40.71 -30.75 -28.45
C SER A 35 -40.44 -29.27 -28.80
N ASN A 36 -41.11 -28.75 -29.86
CA ASN A 36 -41.01 -27.34 -30.28
C ASN A 36 -41.22 -26.30 -29.17
N GLN A 37 -41.88 -26.68 -28.05
CA GLN A 37 -42.09 -25.78 -26.92
C GLN A 37 -40.81 -25.59 -26.06
N GLU A 38 -39.88 -26.59 -26.02
CA GLU A 38 -38.60 -26.41 -25.30
C GLU A 38 -37.58 -25.59 -26.10
N GLN A 39 -37.66 -25.65 -27.44
CA GLN A 39 -36.82 -24.77 -28.30
C GLN A 39 -37.24 -23.31 -28.23
N GLU A 40 -38.55 -23.00 -28.24
CA GLU A 40 -39.05 -21.61 -28.05
C GLU A 40 -38.66 -21.06 -26.68
N SER A 41 -38.72 -21.88 -25.60
CA SER A 41 -38.32 -21.44 -24.27
C SER A 41 -36.80 -21.20 -24.13
N GLN A 42 -35.97 -21.90 -24.89
CA GLN A 42 -34.52 -21.68 -24.88
C GLN A 42 -34.10 -20.46 -25.72
N GLU A 43 -34.78 -20.18 -26.83
CA GLU A 43 -34.57 -18.97 -27.62
C GLU A 43 -34.98 -17.71 -26.86
N VAL A 44 -36.15 -17.72 -26.19
CA VAL A 44 -36.60 -16.58 -25.38
C VAL A 44 -35.65 -16.30 -24.18
N VAL A 45 -35.10 -17.37 -23.57
CA VAL A 45 -34.11 -17.19 -22.47
C VAL A 45 -32.75 -16.70 -22.99
N GLN A 46 -32.38 -17.00 -24.24
CA GLN A 46 -31.17 -16.47 -24.86
C GLN A 46 -31.35 -15.00 -25.29
N GLU A 47 -32.50 -14.65 -25.88
CA GLU A 47 -32.80 -13.24 -26.21
C GLU A 47 -32.88 -12.36 -24.96
N GLU A 48 -33.54 -12.82 -23.87
CA GLU A 48 -33.53 -12.06 -22.60
C GLU A 48 -32.13 -11.91 -21.98
N LYS A 49 -31.25 -12.89 -22.17
CA LYS A 49 -29.85 -12.78 -21.70
C LYS A 49 -29.00 -11.88 -22.58
N GLU A 50 -29.21 -11.90 -23.89
CA GLU A 50 -28.52 -10.98 -24.81
C GLU A 50 -29.01 -9.56 -24.65
N GLU A 51 -30.34 -9.33 -24.48
CA GLU A 51 -30.93 -8.02 -24.21
C GLU A 51 -30.45 -7.45 -22.84
N GLN A 52 -30.28 -8.29 -21.79
CA GLN A 52 -29.68 -7.87 -20.54
C GLN A 52 -28.17 -7.62 -20.66
N ALA A 53 -27.44 -8.30 -21.53
CA ALA A 53 -26.04 -8.06 -21.78
C ALA A 53 -25.84 -6.76 -22.59
N GLU A 54 -26.64 -6.51 -23.62
CA GLU A 54 -26.63 -5.26 -24.39
C GLU A 54 -27.03 -4.04 -23.53
N SER A 55 -28.02 -4.19 -22.62
CA SER A 55 -28.41 -3.09 -21.72
C SER A 55 -27.37 -2.74 -20.66
N VAL A 56 -26.41 -3.63 -20.42
CA VAL A 56 -25.26 -3.35 -19.50
C VAL A 56 -24.09 -2.69 -20.26
N GLU A 57 -23.96 -2.89 -21.56
CA GLU A 57 -22.92 -2.24 -22.37
C GLU A 57 -23.27 -0.79 -22.80
N GLU A 58 -24.58 -0.41 -22.82
CA GLU A 58 -25.05 0.94 -23.11
C GLU A 58 -25.21 1.85 -21.87
N GLN A 59 -24.73 1.48 -20.68
CA GLN A 59 -24.57 2.44 -19.63
C GLN A 59 -23.40 3.36 -19.95
N GLU A 60 -23.75 4.46 -20.59
CA GLU A 60 -23.03 5.70 -20.81
C GLU A 60 -21.60 5.67 -20.23
N THR A 61 -20.63 5.60 -21.12
CA THR A 61 -19.33 6.19 -20.87
C THR A 61 -19.58 7.65 -20.52
N VAL A 62 -19.73 7.95 -19.22
CA VAL A 62 -19.71 9.32 -18.74
C VAL A 62 -18.32 9.83 -19.13
N GLU A 63 -18.26 10.59 -20.23
CA GLU A 63 -17.07 11.33 -20.57
C GLU A 63 -16.67 12.12 -19.33
N PHE A 64 -15.51 11.83 -18.80
CA PHE A 64 -14.91 12.56 -17.71
C PHE A 64 -14.68 14.00 -18.18
N GLN A 65 -15.65 14.87 -17.89
CA GLN A 65 -15.54 16.33 -18.02
C GLN A 65 -15.26 16.93 -16.63
N GLY A 66 -14.32 16.38 -15.93
CA GLY A 66 -13.80 16.93 -14.69
C GLY A 66 -12.31 17.16 -14.82
N GLU A 67 -11.84 18.22 -14.20
CA GLU A 67 -10.42 18.50 -14.06
C GLU A 67 -9.70 17.24 -13.55
N ASN A 68 -8.52 16.99 -14.08
CA ASN A 68 -7.68 15.83 -13.78
C ASN A 68 -7.56 15.70 -12.23
N PRO A 69 -8.02 14.63 -11.60
CA PRO A 69 -7.90 14.47 -10.15
C PRO A 69 -6.44 14.45 -9.67
N GLU A 70 -5.47 14.35 -10.57
CA GLU A 70 -4.05 14.49 -10.27
C GLU A 70 -3.66 15.91 -9.81
N SER A 71 -4.47 16.94 -10.11
CA SER A 71 -4.19 18.32 -9.68
C SER A 71 -4.57 18.61 -8.23
N ASN A 72 -5.42 17.80 -7.61
CA ASN A 72 -5.88 17.95 -6.23
C ASN A 72 -5.59 16.67 -5.43
N GLN A 73 -4.32 16.34 -5.24
CA GLN A 73 -3.94 15.27 -4.31
C GLN A 73 -4.21 15.76 -2.88
N THR A 74 -5.21 15.18 -2.25
CA THR A 74 -5.45 15.38 -0.83
C THR A 74 -4.50 14.47 -0.07
N ILE A 75 -3.54 15.04 0.64
CA ILE A 75 -2.69 14.32 1.59
C ILE A 75 -3.32 14.46 2.96
N THR A 76 -3.51 13.35 3.63
CA THR A 76 -3.95 13.37 5.02
C THR A 76 -2.75 13.71 5.92
N SER A 77 -2.78 14.88 6.53
CA SER A 77 -1.84 15.31 7.55
C SER A 77 -2.50 15.23 8.92
N MET A 78 -1.78 14.80 9.94
CA MET A 78 -2.26 14.79 11.32
C MET A 78 -1.44 15.76 12.14
N ASP A 79 -2.11 16.63 12.92
CA ASP A 79 -1.45 17.48 13.91
C ASP A 79 -1.07 16.71 15.18
N LEU A 80 -0.32 17.34 16.07
CA LEU A 80 0.16 16.73 17.32
C LEU A 80 -0.97 16.37 18.29
N ASP A 81 -2.16 16.92 18.11
CA ASP A 81 -3.35 16.63 18.92
C ASP A 81 -4.15 15.45 18.31
N GLY A 82 -3.67 14.89 17.20
CA GLY A 82 -4.29 13.78 16.50
C GLY A 82 -5.47 14.23 15.61
N ASN A 83 -5.59 15.51 15.26
CA ASN A 83 -6.54 15.97 14.29
C ASN A 83 -6.00 15.69 12.90
N VAL A 84 -6.79 14.99 12.10
CA VAL A 84 -6.48 14.72 10.71
C VAL A 84 -6.96 15.92 9.90
N THR A 85 -6.04 16.60 9.22
CA THR A 85 -6.35 17.66 8.27
C THR A 85 -6.07 17.16 6.86
N GLU A 86 -7.00 17.39 5.96
CA GLU A 86 -6.76 17.21 4.54
C GLU A 86 -5.95 18.39 4.02
N VAL A 87 -4.75 18.12 3.54
CA VAL A 87 -3.96 19.12 2.84
C VAL A 87 -4.17 18.87 1.35
N VAL A 88 -4.95 19.74 0.71
CA VAL A 88 -5.03 19.78 -0.76
C VAL A 88 -3.71 20.32 -1.25
N ILE A 89 -2.94 19.53 -1.96
CA ILE A 89 -1.76 20.04 -2.66
C ILE A 89 -2.27 20.74 -3.92
N GLU A 90 -2.55 22.03 -3.80
CA GLU A 90 -2.57 22.88 -4.98
C GLU A 90 -1.11 23.03 -5.44
N ASP A 91 -0.90 22.90 -6.75
CA ASP A 91 0.41 23.07 -7.35
C ASP A 91 0.94 24.48 -7.01
N GLY A 92 1.75 24.56 -5.95
CA GLY A 92 2.44 25.77 -5.53
C GLY A 92 2.24 26.28 -4.10
N THR A 93 1.30 25.78 -3.30
CA THR A 93 1.09 26.26 -1.94
C THR A 93 0.86 25.13 -0.93
N VAL A 94 1.89 24.36 -0.68
CA VAL A 94 1.97 23.70 0.62
C VAL A 94 2.41 24.81 1.59
N ASP A 95 1.53 25.23 2.49
CA ASP A 95 1.95 26.06 3.61
C ASP A 95 3.03 25.26 4.34
N SER A 96 4.22 25.66 4.08
CA SER A 96 5.43 25.03 4.49
C SER A 96 5.45 24.97 6.01
N TYR A 97 5.50 23.78 6.58
CA TYR A 97 6.33 23.62 7.75
C TYR A 97 7.74 23.99 7.30
N ALA A 98 8.07 25.28 7.32
CA ALA A 98 9.36 25.82 6.93
C ALA A 98 10.38 25.26 7.91
N THR A 99 10.94 24.12 7.54
CA THR A 99 12.03 23.54 8.30
C THR A 99 13.32 24.05 7.72
N GLU A 100 14.27 24.35 8.59
CA GLU A 100 15.60 24.67 8.16
C GLU A 100 16.10 23.59 7.17
N LYS A 101 16.82 24.04 6.14
CA LYS A 101 17.50 23.15 5.20
C LYS A 101 18.27 22.08 5.97
N ALA A 102 18.16 20.82 5.56
CA ALA A 102 18.92 19.73 6.14
C ALA A 102 20.43 20.05 6.10
N ARG A 103 21.10 19.96 7.24
CA ARG A 103 22.55 20.22 7.36
C ARG A 103 23.35 18.93 7.21
N ILE A 104 22.97 18.10 6.23
CA ILE A 104 23.63 16.83 5.97
C ILE A 104 25.05 17.12 5.45
N GLY A 105 26.06 16.70 6.19
CA GLY A 105 27.47 16.97 5.89
C GLY A 105 28.05 16.20 4.72
N GLY A 106 27.35 15.20 4.19
CA GLY A 106 27.84 14.36 3.07
C GLY A 106 26.90 13.22 2.75
N GLY A 107 27.22 12.46 1.70
CA GLY A 107 26.42 11.35 1.21
C GLY A 107 25.57 11.72 -0.01
N GLN A 108 24.96 10.71 -0.60
CA GLN A 108 24.11 10.84 -1.77
C GLN A 108 22.77 10.17 -1.52
N ILE A 109 21.73 10.71 -2.14
CA ILE A 109 20.38 10.15 -2.16
C ILE A 109 19.98 9.87 -3.62
N VAL A 110 19.00 8.98 -3.78
CA VAL A 110 18.33 8.75 -5.05
C VAL A 110 17.03 9.54 -5.04
N ASN A 111 16.84 10.37 -6.07
CA ASN A 111 15.61 11.10 -6.30
C ASN A 111 14.77 10.33 -7.33
N PHE A 112 13.60 9.87 -6.90
CA PHE A 112 12.61 9.20 -7.74
C PHE A 112 11.64 10.18 -8.43
N ASN A 113 11.53 11.41 -7.94
CA ASN A 113 10.74 12.45 -8.59
C ASN A 113 11.58 13.25 -9.58
N THR A 114 11.74 12.71 -10.79
CA THR A 114 12.56 13.31 -11.85
C THR A 114 11.79 14.30 -12.73
N GLY A 115 10.51 14.55 -12.42
CA GLY A 115 9.63 15.42 -13.23
C GLY A 115 9.10 14.76 -14.52
N SER A 116 9.48 13.50 -14.79
CA SER A 116 8.93 12.74 -15.93
C SER A 116 7.58 12.09 -15.62
N GLY A 117 7.13 12.16 -14.37
CA GLY A 117 5.88 11.57 -13.89
C GLY A 117 5.87 10.03 -13.93
N GLY A 118 4.94 9.43 -13.19
CA GLY A 118 4.64 8.02 -13.29
C GLY A 118 5.39 7.11 -12.32
N VAL A 119 5.02 5.85 -12.41
CA VAL A 119 5.56 4.77 -11.58
C VAL A 119 6.97 4.40 -12.05
N THR A 120 7.89 4.23 -11.11
CA THR A 120 9.23 3.72 -11.34
C THR A 120 9.32 2.27 -10.87
N GLU A 121 9.57 1.37 -11.81
CA GLU A 121 9.79 -0.05 -11.53
C GLU A 121 11.22 -0.31 -11.10
N TYR A 122 11.39 -1.25 -10.18
CA TYR A 122 12.69 -1.74 -9.70
C TYR A 122 12.65 -3.25 -9.45
N VAL A 123 13.79 -3.84 -9.23
CA VAL A 123 13.93 -5.24 -8.82
C VAL A 123 14.52 -5.27 -7.41
N GLU A 124 13.92 -6.01 -6.50
CA GLU A 124 14.45 -6.21 -5.15
C GLU A 124 15.75 -7.03 -5.20
N GLU A 125 16.78 -6.55 -4.52
CA GLU A 125 18.07 -7.24 -4.45
C GLU A 125 17.94 -8.56 -3.67
N GLY A 126 18.48 -9.62 -4.24
CA GLY A 126 18.54 -10.95 -3.62
C GLY A 126 17.32 -11.84 -3.90
N THR A 127 16.12 -11.30 -4.04
CA THR A 127 14.90 -12.07 -4.34
C THR A 127 14.53 -12.02 -5.83
N ASN A 128 14.96 -11.00 -6.54
CA ASN A 128 14.51 -10.63 -7.88
C ASN A 128 13.00 -10.35 -7.97
N THR A 129 12.36 -10.07 -6.87
CA THR A 129 10.95 -9.66 -6.84
C THR A 129 10.80 -8.30 -7.52
N SER A 130 9.87 -8.19 -8.47
CA SER A 130 9.53 -6.90 -9.07
C SER A 130 8.80 -6.02 -8.06
N GLY A 131 9.26 -4.78 -7.92
CA GLY A 131 8.65 -3.75 -7.11
C GLY A 131 8.44 -2.48 -7.91
N TYR A 132 7.72 -1.54 -7.37
CA TYR A 132 7.45 -0.24 -7.98
C TYR A 132 7.23 0.83 -6.91
N THR A 133 7.52 2.07 -7.27
CA THR A 133 7.30 3.26 -6.43
C THR A 133 6.94 4.47 -7.30
N HIS A 134 6.39 5.50 -6.68
CA HIS A 134 6.06 6.75 -7.35
C HIS A 134 6.66 7.93 -6.57
N GLY A 135 7.53 8.70 -7.22
CA GLY A 135 8.28 9.78 -6.58
C GLY A 135 7.42 10.92 -6.02
N SER A 136 6.18 11.07 -6.49
CA SER A 136 5.24 12.07 -5.95
C SER A 136 4.69 11.72 -4.56
N TYR A 137 4.91 10.49 -4.07
CA TYR A 137 4.47 10.07 -2.73
C TYR A 137 5.63 9.92 -1.75
N GLY A 138 6.87 9.83 -2.27
CA GLY A 138 8.11 9.76 -1.50
C GLY A 138 9.28 9.85 -2.47
N ALA A 139 9.93 11.02 -2.53
CA ALA A 139 10.88 11.33 -3.59
C ALA A 139 12.27 10.76 -3.34
N ASP A 140 12.69 10.65 -2.09
CA ASP A 140 14.07 10.34 -1.75
C ASP A 140 14.27 8.93 -1.21
N ALA A 141 15.43 8.36 -1.54
CA ALA A 141 15.90 7.08 -1.03
C ALA A 141 17.40 7.12 -0.75
N ALA A 142 17.90 6.21 0.10
CA ALA A 142 19.34 6.09 0.33
C ALA A 142 20.05 5.60 -0.94
N TYR A 143 21.10 6.26 -1.37
CA TYR A 143 21.98 5.77 -2.43
C TYR A 143 23.00 4.78 -1.87
N LEU A 144 22.99 3.57 -2.38
CA LEU A 144 23.86 2.49 -1.91
C LEU A 144 24.95 2.10 -2.93
N GLY A 145 25.10 2.87 -4.01
CA GLY A 145 26.05 2.60 -5.07
C GLY A 145 25.42 2.10 -6.35
N THR A 146 26.23 1.43 -7.18
CA THR A 146 25.78 0.81 -8.43
C THR A 146 26.07 -0.69 -8.42
N SER A 147 25.21 -1.46 -9.07
CA SER A 147 25.38 -2.90 -9.27
C SER A 147 24.85 -3.28 -10.65
N GLY A 148 25.69 -3.91 -11.48
CA GLY A 148 25.29 -4.33 -12.83
C GLY A 148 24.80 -3.18 -13.74
N GLY A 149 25.30 -1.95 -13.55
CA GLY A 149 24.88 -0.76 -14.31
C GLY A 149 23.57 -0.13 -13.81
N LYS A 150 22.97 -0.65 -12.74
CA LYS A 150 21.79 -0.11 -12.10
C LYS A 150 22.13 0.66 -10.82
N VAL A 151 21.30 1.62 -10.43
CA VAL A 151 21.39 2.30 -9.13
C VAL A 151 20.84 1.37 -8.06
N ARG A 152 21.63 1.13 -7.02
CA ARG A 152 21.26 0.39 -5.82
C ARG A 152 20.79 1.38 -4.77
N PHE A 153 19.62 1.15 -4.18
CA PHE A 153 19.00 2.09 -3.23
C PHE A 153 18.31 1.36 -2.08
N MET A 154 18.00 2.10 -1.00
CA MET A 154 17.05 1.66 0.01
C MET A 154 15.91 2.69 0.12
N LEU A 155 14.68 2.20 0.05
CA LEU A 155 13.45 2.99 0.18
C LEU A 155 12.43 2.19 0.97
N SER A 156 11.94 2.74 2.08
CA SER A 156 10.88 2.09 2.88
C SER A 156 11.19 0.60 3.14
N GLY A 157 12.41 0.33 3.60
CA GLY A 157 12.90 -1.00 3.97
C GLY A 157 13.44 -1.87 2.84
N VAL A 158 13.00 -1.69 1.59
CA VAL A 158 13.49 -2.51 0.48
C VAL A 158 14.84 -2.03 -0.03
N ILE A 159 15.74 -2.96 -0.30
CA ILE A 159 16.93 -2.69 -1.12
C ILE A 159 16.59 -3.07 -2.56
N GLY A 160 16.60 -2.10 -3.45
CA GLY A 160 16.22 -2.28 -4.85
C GLY A 160 17.32 -1.87 -5.82
N LEU A 161 17.20 -2.36 -7.05
CA LEU A 161 18.00 -2.05 -8.21
C LEU A 161 17.12 -1.40 -9.28
N VAL A 162 17.39 -0.16 -9.63
CA VAL A 162 16.63 0.62 -10.63
C VAL A 162 17.54 1.05 -11.78
N ASP A 163 16.99 1.14 -12.98
CA ASP A 163 17.75 1.64 -14.13
C ASP A 163 18.16 3.10 -13.90
N ALA A 164 19.44 3.40 -14.13
CA ALA A 164 20.02 4.71 -13.81
C ALA A 164 19.35 5.89 -14.54
N ASN A 165 18.71 5.65 -15.69
CA ASN A 165 17.98 6.66 -16.45
C ASN A 165 16.57 6.96 -15.92
N LYS A 166 16.09 6.21 -14.91
CA LYS A 166 14.76 6.40 -14.28
C LYS A 166 14.84 7.26 -13.02
N VAL A 167 16.04 7.53 -12.51
CA VAL A 167 16.25 8.23 -11.25
C VAL A 167 17.39 9.24 -11.38
N GLN A 168 17.53 10.11 -10.39
CA GLN A 168 18.68 11.00 -10.26
C GLN A 168 19.42 10.69 -8.97
N VAL A 169 20.75 10.62 -9.03
CA VAL A 169 21.60 10.54 -7.85
C VAL A 169 22.09 11.95 -7.54
N VAL A 170 21.70 12.48 -6.38
CA VAL A 170 21.99 13.84 -5.97
C VAL A 170 22.73 13.86 -4.64
N SER A 171 23.54 14.92 -4.42
CA SER A 171 24.18 15.14 -3.11
C SER A 171 23.09 15.47 -2.06
N ALA A 172 23.09 14.76 -0.95
CA ALA A 172 22.18 15.05 0.16
C ALA A 172 22.35 16.48 0.70
N ALA A 173 23.60 16.99 0.70
CA ALA A 173 23.89 18.37 1.10
C ALA A 173 23.34 19.43 0.12
N ALA A 174 23.10 19.06 -1.14
CA ALA A 174 22.54 19.97 -2.15
C ALA A 174 21.00 19.96 -2.15
N ALA A 175 20.37 18.88 -1.67
CA ALA A 175 18.92 18.78 -1.58
C ALA A 175 18.34 19.87 -0.68
N GLN A 176 17.20 20.41 -1.05
CA GLN A 176 16.46 21.37 -0.21
C GLN A 176 15.68 20.65 0.90
N SER A 177 15.18 19.43 0.63
CA SER A 177 14.57 18.56 1.62
C SER A 177 14.99 17.10 1.41
N VAL A 178 15.05 16.37 2.53
CA VAL A 178 15.26 14.92 2.62
C VAL A 178 14.31 14.42 3.69
N SER A 179 13.63 13.31 3.46
CA SER A 179 12.69 12.75 4.44
C SER A 179 13.39 12.41 5.75
N TYR A 180 12.77 12.75 6.88
CA TYR A 180 13.35 12.54 8.20
C TYR A 180 12.29 12.32 9.27
N TYR A 181 12.71 11.76 10.38
CA TYR A 181 11.92 11.65 11.62
C TYR A 181 12.38 12.69 12.64
N ALA A 182 11.45 13.21 13.42
CA ALA A 182 11.78 14.04 14.57
C ALA A 182 10.90 13.71 15.77
N VAL A 183 11.40 13.96 16.98
CA VAL A 183 10.57 13.92 18.17
C VAL A 183 10.04 15.34 18.43
N THR A 184 8.72 15.46 18.51
CA THR A 184 8.04 16.73 18.78
C THR A 184 6.91 16.49 19.78
N GLY A 185 6.98 17.13 20.93
CA GLY A 185 6.01 16.93 22.01
C GLY A 185 5.93 15.49 22.51
N GLY A 186 7.05 14.79 22.54
CA GLY A 186 7.13 13.37 22.94
C GLY A 186 6.58 12.40 21.88
N ARG A 187 6.34 12.82 20.65
CA ARG A 187 5.79 12.03 19.56
C ARG A 187 6.80 11.87 18.42
N LEU A 188 6.81 10.71 17.78
CA LEU A 188 7.67 10.46 16.62
C LEU A 188 6.96 10.88 15.35
N ILE A 189 7.43 11.95 14.75
CA ILE A 189 6.85 12.54 13.54
C ILE A 189 7.74 12.22 12.34
N HIS A 190 7.15 11.70 11.25
CA HIS A 190 7.81 11.44 9.98
C HIS A 190 7.46 12.54 8.97
N TYR A 191 8.48 13.26 8.50
CA TYR A 191 8.38 14.28 7.47
C TYR A 191 8.81 13.69 6.13
N ILE A 192 7.89 13.62 5.16
CA ILE A 192 8.12 12.97 3.86
C ILE A 192 8.20 14.04 2.77
N THR A 193 9.33 14.10 2.07
CA THR A 193 9.47 14.94 0.88
C THR A 193 8.99 14.25 -0.38
N ILE A 194 8.30 14.99 -1.23
CA ILE A 194 7.94 14.55 -2.58
C ILE A 194 8.75 15.27 -3.66
N ASN A 195 9.57 16.24 -3.26
CA ASN A 195 10.45 16.94 -4.19
C ASN A 195 11.70 17.44 -3.46
N VAL A 196 12.81 16.79 -3.70
CA VAL A 196 14.11 17.11 -3.06
C VAL A 196 14.64 18.51 -3.40
N ASN A 197 14.08 19.19 -4.41
CA ASN A 197 14.44 20.55 -4.81
C ASN A 197 13.57 21.64 -4.17
N LYS A 198 12.58 21.26 -3.36
CA LYS A 198 11.72 22.17 -2.60
C LYS A 198 11.97 22.00 -1.10
N SER A 199 11.88 23.06 -0.33
CA SER A 199 12.04 23.06 1.15
C SER A 199 10.74 22.73 1.88
N SER A 200 9.87 21.89 1.30
CA SER A 200 8.57 21.53 1.85
C SER A 200 8.41 20.01 1.95
N TYR A 201 7.58 19.60 2.90
CA TYR A 201 7.20 18.21 3.12
C TYR A 201 5.71 18.04 2.87
N ALA A 202 5.37 17.09 2.00
CA ALA A 202 3.99 16.88 1.58
C ALA A 202 3.18 16.02 2.56
N SER A 203 3.86 15.22 3.38
CA SER A 203 3.22 14.43 4.42
C SER A 203 3.97 14.58 5.73
N VAL A 204 3.22 14.76 6.82
CA VAL A 204 3.72 14.79 8.19
C VAL A 204 2.92 13.77 8.97
N LEU A 205 3.53 12.62 9.28
CA LEU A 205 2.86 11.50 9.90
C LEU A 205 3.24 11.38 11.37
N ASP A 206 2.24 11.30 12.23
CA ASP A 206 2.41 11.06 13.65
C ASP A 206 2.42 9.55 13.93
N ASN A 207 3.56 8.99 14.27
CA ASN A 207 3.77 7.57 14.55
C ASN A 207 3.51 7.19 16.01
N GLY A 208 2.91 8.08 16.79
CA GLY A 208 2.61 7.83 18.19
C GLY A 208 3.73 8.27 19.12
N ALA A 209 3.76 7.70 20.34
CA ALA A 209 4.76 8.05 21.33
C ALA A 209 6.18 7.75 20.82
N ALA A 210 7.07 8.72 20.97
CA ALA A 210 8.47 8.54 20.60
C ALA A 210 9.16 7.53 21.54
N PRO A 211 9.96 6.60 20.99
CA PRO A 211 10.80 5.73 21.81
C PRO A 211 11.79 6.53 22.65
N SER A 212 12.07 6.04 23.86
CA SER A 212 12.92 6.74 24.84
C SER A 212 14.39 6.94 24.41
N TYR A 213 14.84 6.22 23.39
CA TYR A 213 16.19 6.39 22.83
C TYR A 213 16.27 7.54 21.80
N LEU A 214 15.15 8.17 21.43
CA LEU A 214 15.10 9.34 20.58
C LEU A 214 14.89 10.62 21.42
N SER A 215 15.58 11.70 21.06
CA SER A 215 15.59 12.96 21.82
C SER A 215 14.71 13.99 21.17
N GLU A 216 13.98 14.77 21.99
CA GLU A 216 13.16 15.89 21.57
C GLU A 216 13.96 16.89 20.71
N GLY A 217 13.37 17.38 19.63
CA GLY A 217 13.94 18.39 18.74
C GLY A 217 15.09 17.87 17.85
N THR A 218 15.45 16.59 17.92
CA THR A 218 16.51 16.01 17.10
C THR A 218 15.94 15.41 15.82
N LYS A 219 16.57 15.74 14.67
CA LYS A 219 16.26 15.09 13.38
C LYS A 219 17.00 13.76 13.26
N TYR A 220 16.26 12.74 12.86
CA TYR A 220 16.77 11.41 12.60
C TYR A 220 16.44 10.98 11.17
N TYR A 221 17.35 10.26 10.53
CA TYR A 221 17.15 9.68 9.21
C TYR A 221 17.00 8.18 9.32
N SER A 222 16.07 7.63 8.55
CA SER A 222 15.81 6.19 8.45
C SER A 222 15.09 5.89 7.15
N TYR A 223 15.69 5.10 6.27
CA TYR A 223 15.04 4.63 5.04
C TYR A 223 14.45 3.21 5.18
N ASP A 224 14.63 2.57 6.34
CA ASP A 224 13.96 1.31 6.67
C ASP A 224 12.81 1.48 7.68
N GLY A 225 12.68 2.66 8.30
CA GLY A 225 11.67 2.95 9.30
C GLY A 225 11.92 2.27 10.66
N HIS A 226 13.03 1.55 10.81
CA HIS A 226 13.32 0.74 11.99
C HIS A 226 14.53 1.21 12.79
N TYR A 227 15.54 1.75 12.11
CA TYR A 227 16.81 2.15 12.70
C TYR A 227 17.11 3.61 12.40
N PHE A 228 17.34 4.40 13.43
CA PHE A 228 17.45 5.85 13.36
C PHE A 228 18.90 6.33 13.50
N TYR A 229 19.26 7.29 12.68
CA TYR A 229 20.59 7.91 12.68
C TYR A 229 20.41 9.42 12.79
N PRO A 230 21.11 10.11 13.73
CA PRO A 230 21.07 11.56 13.79
C PRO A 230 21.66 12.17 12.52
N GLU A 231 21.34 13.43 12.24
CA GLU A 231 21.79 14.15 11.04
C GLU A 231 23.33 14.06 10.83
N SER A 232 24.10 14.17 11.92
CA SER A 232 25.56 14.05 11.89
C SER A 232 26.08 12.66 11.46
N ALA A 233 25.23 11.63 11.55
CA ALA A 233 25.55 10.25 11.20
C ALA A 233 24.92 9.80 9.86
N PHE A 234 24.42 10.73 9.04
CA PHE A 234 23.75 10.38 7.78
C PHE A 234 24.66 9.54 6.85
N GLN A 235 25.92 9.94 6.70
CA GLN A 235 26.86 9.18 5.87
C GLN A 235 27.13 7.77 6.44
N GLN A 236 27.24 7.64 7.76
CA GLN A 236 27.40 6.35 8.44
C GLN A 236 26.16 5.45 8.23
N MET A 237 24.97 6.03 8.19
CA MET A 237 23.73 5.31 7.83
C MET A 237 23.84 4.69 6.44
N LEU A 238 24.27 5.45 5.44
CA LEU A 238 24.44 4.96 4.07
C LEU A 238 25.45 3.82 3.99
N GLU A 239 26.55 3.93 4.75
CA GLU A 239 27.58 2.88 4.82
C GLU A 239 27.06 1.62 5.53
N ASP A 240 26.32 1.77 6.61
CA ASP A 240 25.68 0.66 7.31
C ASP A 240 24.69 -0.07 6.39
N TYR A 241 23.86 0.65 5.66
CA TYR A 241 22.94 0.07 4.70
C TYR A 241 23.66 -0.67 3.56
N LYS A 242 24.74 -0.10 3.02
CA LYS A 242 25.58 -0.76 2.00
C LYS A 242 26.11 -2.12 2.47
N ASN A 243 26.47 -2.21 3.74
CA ASN A 243 27.08 -3.39 4.37
C ASN A 243 26.07 -4.31 5.07
N GLY A 244 24.77 -4.03 4.96
CA GLY A 244 23.71 -4.84 5.55
C GLY A 244 23.67 -4.83 7.08
N ASN A 245 24.22 -3.79 7.72
CA ASN A 245 24.22 -3.65 9.18
C ASN A 245 23.51 -2.36 9.64
N ARG A 246 23.33 -2.21 10.97
CA ARG A 246 22.66 -1.08 11.62
C ARG A 246 23.39 -0.66 12.89
N SER A 247 24.66 -1.06 13.03
CA SER A 247 25.39 -1.01 14.30
C SER A 247 25.63 0.41 14.81
N ARG A 248 25.60 1.41 13.93
CA ARG A 248 25.81 2.84 14.27
C ARG A 248 24.51 3.61 14.45
N SER A 249 23.35 2.96 14.33
CA SER A 249 22.06 3.58 14.69
C SER A 249 21.97 3.82 16.20
N VAL A 250 21.16 4.79 16.61
CA VAL A 250 20.94 5.06 18.04
C VAL A 250 20.19 3.93 18.74
N ASN A 251 19.58 3.03 17.97
CA ASN A 251 18.77 1.93 18.44
C ASN A 251 19.19 0.57 17.86
N ALA A 252 20.49 0.36 17.66
CA ALA A 252 21.04 -0.84 17.02
C ALA A 252 20.55 -2.18 17.63
N SER A 253 20.27 -2.23 18.93
CA SER A 253 19.76 -3.42 19.65
C SER A 253 18.24 -3.46 19.79
N ALA A 254 17.50 -2.42 19.37
CA ALA A 254 16.07 -2.26 19.61
C ALA A 254 15.39 -1.62 18.38
N PRO A 255 15.18 -2.36 17.30
CA PRO A 255 14.50 -1.83 16.11
C PRO A 255 13.11 -1.32 16.46
N TYR A 256 12.73 -0.18 15.88
CA TYR A 256 11.40 0.40 16.03
C TYR A 256 10.42 -0.30 15.10
N TYR A 257 9.23 -0.55 15.58
CA TYR A 257 8.09 -0.99 14.77
C TYR A 257 6.87 -0.16 15.14
N ASN A 258 6.31 0.56 14.18
CA ASN A 258 5.03 1.23 14.36
C ASN A 258 3.94 0.19 14.61
N TYR A 259 3.25 0.29 15.75
CA TYR A 259 2.30 -0.73 16.19
C TYR A 259 1.22 -1.04 15.13
N TYR A 260 0.55 -0.02 14.59
CA TYR A 260 -0.54 -0.23 13.63
C TYR A 260 -0.05 -0.68 12.25
N GLN A 261 1.15 -0.25 11.85
CA GLN A 261 1.74 -0.65 10.57
C GLN A 261 2.09 -2.14 10.56
N TYR A 262 2.45 -2.69 11.72
CA TYR A 262 2.83 -4.10 11.87
C TYR A 262 1.80 -4.94 12.64
N LEU A 263 0.65 -4.36 13.01
CA LEU A 263 -0.47 -5.10 13.58
C LEU A 263 -1.01 -6.10 12.55
N PRO A 264 -1.14 -7.39 12.88
CA PRO A 264 -1.69 -8.37 11.95
C PRO A 264 -3.12 -8.06 11.54
N PHE A 265 -3.43 -8.12 10.25
CA PHE A 265 -4.82 -8.07 9.78
C PHE A 265 -5.67 -9.23 10.32
N ARG A 266 -5.06 -10.38 10.60
CA ARG A 266 -5.70 -11.53 11.27
C ARG A 266 -5.78 -11.33 12.78
N SER A 267 -6.15 -10.14 13.21
CA SER A 267 -6.48 -9.79 14.60
C SER A 267 -7.88 -9.17 14.65
N THR A 268 -8.38 -8.94 15.86
CA THR A 268 -9.74 -8.45 16.08
C THR A 268 -9.68 -7.12 16.81
N THR A 269 -10.41 -6.13 16.31
CA THR A 269 -10.72 -4.91 17.08
C THR A 269 -12.00 -5.12 17.87
N ASN A 270 -12.06 -4.57 19.08
CA ASN A 270 -13.19 -4.74 20.02
C ASN A 270 -14.12 -3.53 20.08
N TYR A 271 -14.08 -2.64 19.09
CA TYR A 271 -14.89 -1.41 19.14
C TYR A 271 -16.39 -1.62 18.92
N GLY A 272 -16.81 -2.73 18.28
CA GLY A 272 -18.23 -3.01 18.01
C GLY A 272 -18.93 -1.83 17.33
N SER A 273 -20.05 -1.39 17.92
CA SER A 273 -20.81 -0.22 17.44
C SER A 273 -20.08 1.12 17.58
N ASP A 274 -19.09 1.21 18.45
CA ASP A 274 -18.35 2.46 18.69
C ASP A 274 -17.52 2.87 17.47
N LEU A 275 -17.06 1.89 16.64
CA LEU A 275 -16.35 2.18 15.40
C LEU A 275 -17.16 3.08 14.46
N ASN A 276 -18.49 2.90 14.44
CA ASN A 276 -19.38 3.76 13.66
C ASN A 276 -19.36 5.21 14.16
N ALA A 277 -19.43 5.41 15.47
CA ALA A 277 -19.35 6.73 16.08
C ALA A 277 -17.98 7.38 15.85
N MET A 278 -16.88 6.60 15.94
CA MET A 278 -15.52 7.07 15.69
C MET A 278 -15.33 7.57 14.25
N ILE A 279 -15.83 6.83 13.27
CA ILE A 279 -15.80 7.25 11.85
C ILE A 279 -16.64 8.51 11.66
N ASN A 280 -17.89 8.51 12.18
CA ASN A 280 -18.82 9.62 12.00
C ASN A 280 -18.32 10.93 12.61
N ALA A 281 -17.50 10.87 13.64
CA ALA A 281 -16.86 12.04 14.25
C ALA A 281 -15.78 12.68 13.35
N ARG A 282 -15.31 11.96 12.31
CA ARG A 282 -14.22 12.37 11.41
C ARG A 282 -14.68 12.77 10.02
N VAL A 283 -15.89 12.38 9.63
CA VAL A 283 -16.37 12.54 8.26
C VAL A 283 -17.54 13.52 8.16
N THR A 284 -17.67 14.16 7.01
CA THR A 284 -18.79 15.03 6.68
C THR A 284 -20.08 14.23 6.46
N ALA A 285 -21.23 14.90 6.41
CA ALA A 285 -22.52 14.27 6.13
C ALA A 285 -22.58 13.61 4.75
N SER A 286 -21.80 14.09 3.78
CA SER A 286 -21.75 13.58 2.40
C SER A 286 -20.74 12.44 2.20
N SER A 287 -19.91 12.13 3.19
CA SER A 287 -18.91 11.08 3.09
C SER A 287 -19.52 9.71 2.85
N LYS A 288 -18.94 8.95 1.92
CA LYS A 288 -19.31 7.55 1.68
C LYS A 288 -18.85 6.58 2.78
N MET A 289 -18.01 7.04 3.72
CA MET A 289 -17.62 6.27 4.91
C MET A 289 -18.59 6.48 6.09
N ARG A 290 -19.47 7.47 6.01
CA ARG A 290 -20.45 7.71 7.07
C ARG A 290 -21.34 6.48 7.29
N ASP A 291 -21.55 6.12 8.55
CA ASP A 291 -22.37 4.98 8.99
C ASP A 291 -21.87 3.58 8.56
N LEU A 292 -20.61 3.46 8.11
CA LEU A 292 -20.05 2.18 7.69
C LEU A 292 -19.34 1.38 8.79
N GLY A 293 -19.22 1.87 10.01
CA GLY A 293 -18.53 1.16 11.09
C GLY A 293 -19.05 -0.26 11.30
N ASN A 294 -20.37 -0.45 11.27
CA ASN A 294 -20.97 -1.77 11.37
C ASN A 294 -20.65 -2.68 10.18
N SER A 295 -20.49 -2.13 8.97
CA SER A 295 -20.08 -2.90 7.80
C SER A 295 -18.66 -3.46 7.95
N PHE A 296 -17.74 -2.67 8.48
CA PHE A 296 -16.37 -3.11 8.78
C PHE A 296 -16.35 -4.18 9.89
N ILE A 297 -17.15 -4.03 10.96
CA ILE A 297 -17.24 -5.03 12.03
C ILE A 297 -17.85 -6.33 11.50
N ASN A 298 -18.88 -6.27 10.67
CA ASN A 298 -19.45 -7.45 10.03
C ASN A 298 -18.45 -8.16 9.12
N ALA A 299 -17.70 -7.40 8.33
CA ALA A 299 -16.63 -7.93 7.50
C ALA A 299 -15.50 -8.58 8.33
N GLN A 300 -15.11 -7.99 9.47
CA GLN A 300 -14.19 -8.61 10.42
C GLN A 300 -14.69 -9.96 10.89
N ASN A 301 -15.94 -10.03 11.34
CA ASN A 301 -16.54 -11.25 11.87
C ASN A 301 -16.69 -12.34 10.80
N THR A 302 -16.93 -11.93 9.54
CA THR A 302 -17.13 -12.87 8.42
C THR A 302 -15.82 -13.35 7.81
N TYR A 303 -14.88 -12.44 7.59
CA TYR A 303 -13.67 -12.72 6.79
C TYR A 303 -12.38 -12.76 7.64
N GLY A 304 -12.46 -12.45 8.93
CA GLY A 304 -11.32 -12.47 9.85
C GLY A 304 -10.28 -11.37 9.54
N ILE A 305 -10.74 -10.19 9.15
CA ILE A 305 -9.89 -9.03 8.82
C ILE A 305 -10.14 -7.90 9.81
N ASN A 306 -9.11 -7.43 10.49
CA ASN A 306 -9.19 -6.37 11.49
C ASN A 306 -9.91 -5.13 10.93
N ALA A 307 -11.06 -4.79 11.54
CA ALA A 307 -11.92 -3.71 11.08
C ALA A 307 -11.24 -2.33 11.15
N LEU A 308 -10.45 -2.07 12.20
CA LEU A 308 -9.76 -0.79 12.37
C LEU A 308 -8.70 -0.57 11.27
N LEU A 309 -7.91 -1.60 10.96
CA LEU A 309 -6.93 -1.52 9.87
C LEU A 309 -7.62 -1.34 8.51
N ALA A 310 -8.74 -2.05 8.27
CA ALA A 310 -9.51 -1.89 7.04
C ALA A 310 -10.10 -0.47 6.92
N VAL A 311 -10.57 0.13 8.02
CA VAL A 311 -10.99 1.54 8.06
C VAL A 311 -9.82 2.47 7.76
N GLY A 312 -8.62 2.18 8.32
CA GLY A 312 -7.41 2.93 8.04
C GLY A 312 -7.08 2.97 6.55
N VAL A 313 -7.16 1.82 5.87
CA VAL A 313 -6.97 1.73 4.41
C VAL A 313 -8.07 2.49 3.68
N ALA A 314 -9.35 2.27 4.00
CA ALA A 314 -10.47 2.93 3.33
C ALA A 314 -10.37 4.47 3.42
N ALA A 315 -10.04 5.00 4.58
CA ALA A 315 -9.90 6.43 4.80
C ALA A 315 -8.72 7.02 4.01
N ASN A 316 -7.57 6.32 4.01
CA ASN A 316 -6.38 6.73 3.25
C ASN A 316 -6.65 6.75 1.74
N GLU A 317 -7.30 5.70 1.19
CA GLU A 317 -7.54 5.56 -0.25
C GLU A 317 -8.66 6.45 -0.78
N SER A 318 -9.62 6.81 0.06
CA SER A 318 -10.82 7.52 -0.38
C SER A 318 -10.90 8.97 0.12
N ALA A 319 -9.82 9.51 0.73
CA ALA A 319 -9.90 10.78 1.45
C ALA A 319 -11.12 10.81 2.39
N TRP A 320 -11.20 9.83 3.29
CA TRP A 320 -12.34 9.64 4.19
C TRP A 320 -13.69 9.55 3.48
N GLY A 321 -13.75 8.91 2.31
CA GLY A 321 -14.96 8.71 1.53
C GLY A 321 -15.42 9.95 0.76
N SER A 322 -14.57 10.98 0.65
CA SER A 322 -14.89 12.24 -0.06
C SER A 322 -14.30 12.31 -1.47
N SER A 323 -13.35 11.44 -1.83
CA SER A 323 -12.76 11.42 -3.17
C SER A 323 -13.80 11.20 -4.27
N TRP A 324 -13.51 11.68 -5.48
CA TRP A 324 -14.41 11.51 -6.63
C TRP A 324 -14.77 10.04 -6.86
N ILE A 325 -13.79 9.13 -6.80
CA ILE A 325 -14.00 7.69 -6.97
C ILE A 325 -14.94 7.14 -5.89
N ALA A 326 -14.73 7.52 -4.63
CA ALA A 326 -15.63 7.13 -3.54
C ALA A 326 -17.05 7.65 -3.75
N GLN A 327 -17.20 8.90 -4.15
CA GLN A 327 -18.50 9.55 -4.32
C GLN A 327 -19.30 8.99 -5.50
N ASN A 328 -18.64 8.71 -6.62
CA ASN A 328 -19.31 8.35 -7.87
C ASN A 328 -19.33 6.83 -8.13
N LYS A 329 -18.39 6.09 -7.54
CA LYS A 329 -18.27 4.63 -7.76
C LYS A 329 -18.45 3.79 -6.49
N ASN A 330 -18.70 4.41 -5.34
CA ASN A 330 -18.75 3.75 -4.01
C ASN A 330 -17.47 2.92 -3.72
N ASN A 331 -16.34 3.27 -4.35
CA ASN A 331 -15.07 2.56 -4.25
C ASN A 331 -14.17 3.27 -3.24
N LEU A 332 -14.05 2.66 -2.06
CA LEU A 332 -13.34 3.21 -0.90
C LEU A 332 -11.86 2.79 -0.83
N PHE A 333 -11.41 1.91 -1.72
CA PHE A 333 -10.08 1.30 -1.65
C PHE A 333 -9.27 1.48 -2.93
N GLY A 334 -9.72 2.31 -3.86
CA GLY A 334 -9.05 2.48 -5.14
C GLY A 334 -8.97 1.19 -5.98
N LEU A 335 -9.90 0.23 -5.78
CA LEU A 335 -9.84 -1.06 -6.44
C LEU A 335 -9.90 -0.88 -7.95
N ASN A 336 -8.88 -1.43 -8.65
CA ASN A 336 -8.64 -1.30 -10.08
C ASN A 336 -8.45 0.15 -10.58
N ALA A 337 -8.28 1.12 -9.69
CA ALA A 337 -7.77 2.43 -10.08
C ALA A 337 -6.28 2.29 -10.45
N ILE A 338 -5.92 2.64 -11.68
CA ILE A 338 -4.53 2.66 -12.13
C ILE A 338 -4.01 4.09 -12.16
N ASP A 339 -2.72 4.28 -11.85
CA ASP A 339 -2.10 5.60 -11.68
C ASP A 339 -2.23 6.52 -12.92
N THR A 340 -2.41 5.94 -14.12
CA THR A 340 -2.55 6.71 -15.38
C THR A 340 -3.99 7.13 -15.73
N SER A 341 -5.02 6.47 -15.17
CA SER A 341 -6.44 6.77 -15.42
C SER A 341 -7.36 6.28 -14.28
N PRO A 342 -7.16 6.74 -13.06
CA PRO A 342 -7.81 6.15 -11.88
C PRO A 342 -9.34 6.27 -11.92
N GLY A 343 -9.87 7.38 -12.42
CA GLY A 343 -11.31 7.59 -12.51
C GLY A 343 -12.02 6.67 -13.50
N GLN A 344 -11.36 6.28 -14.59
CA GLN A 344 -11.95 5.40 -15.63
C GLN A 344 -11.84 3.92 -15.22
N SER A 345 -10.67 3.51 -14.74
CA SER A 345 -10.36 2.10 -14.44
C SER A 345 -10.95 1.58 -13.14
N ALA A 346 -11.22 2.45 -12.16
CA ALA A 346 -11.73 2.05 -10.85
C ALA A 346 -13.06 1.31 -10.93
N ASN A 347 -13.19 0.23 -10.15
CA ASN A 347 -14.43 -0.54 -10.04
C ASN A 347 -15.61 0.29 -9.51
N TYR A 348 -16.80 0.04 -10.06
CA TYR A 348 -18.06 0.51 -9.51
C TYR A 348 -18.65 -0.53 -8.54
N PHE A 349 -19.22 -0.07 -7.44
CA PHE A 349 -19.95 -0.89 -6.47
C PHE A 349 -21.37 -0.35 -6.24
N ALA A 350 -22.36 -1.24 -6.07
CA ALA A 350 -23.73 -0.84 -5.82
C ALA A 350 -23.90 -0.11 -4.47
N SER A 351 -22.99 -0.34 -3.53
CA SER A 351 -22.94 0.36 -2.25
C SER A 351 -21.54 0.37 -1.65
N PRO A 352 -21.21 1.34 -0.76
CA PRO A 352 -19.96 1.30 0.00
C PRO A 352 -19.78 0.02 0.83
N THR A 353 -20.87 -0.55 1.39
CA THR A 353 -20.82 -1.84 2.11
C THR A 353 -20.38 -2.99 1.20
N GLN A 354 -20.85 -3.03 -0.06
CA GLN A 354 -20.40 -4.05 -1.02
C GLN A 354 -18.90 -3.90 -1.30
N CYS A 355 -18.41 -2.67 -1.44
CA CYS A 355 -16.98 -2.40 -1.60
C CYS A 355 -16.16 -2.89 -0.40
N VAL A 356 -16.62 -2.65 0.83
CA VAL A 356 -15.98 -3.15 2.05
C VAL A 356 -15.91 -4.68 2.04
N ASN A 357 -17.00 -5.37 1.68
CA ASN A 357 -17.04 -6.83 1.63
C ASN A 357 -16.07 -7.36 0.55
N GLU A 358 -16.09 -6.80 -0.64
CA GLU A 358 -15.18 -7.21 -1.73
C GLU A 358 -13.71 -7.03 -1.34
N PHE A 359 -13.36 -5.90 -0.77
CA PHE A 359 -12.00 -5.65 -0.31
C PHE A 359 -11.56 -6.63 0.77
N THR A 360 -12.39 -6.83 1.80
CA THR A 360 -12.02 -7.68 2.94
C THR A 360 -12.04 -9.17 2.59
N GLU A 361 -12.94 -9.62 1.73
CA GLU A 361 -13.02 -11.01 1.28
C GLU A 361 -11.97 -11.33 0.22
N THR A 362 -12.08 -10.66 -0.95
CA THR A 362 -11.33 -11.04 -2.16
C THR A 362 -9.91 -10.51 -2.14
N PHE A 363 -9.73 -9.25 -1.79
CA PHE A 363 -8.39 -8.65 -1.81
C PHE A 363 -7.59 -9.02 -0.55
N LEU A 364 -8.14 -8.84 0.65
CA LEU A 364 -7.40 -9.15 1.87
C LEU A 364 -7.46 -10.64 2.20
N SER A 365 -8.61 -11.19 2.56
CA SER A 365 -8.69 -12.52 3.15
C SER A 365 -8.21 -13.64 2.21
N LYS A 366 -8.65 -13.61 0.94
CA LYS A 366 -8.27 -14.59 -0.08
C LYS A 366 -6.98 -14.26 -0.82
N GLY A 367 -6.54 -13.00 -0.81
CA GLY A 367 -5.36 -12.50 -1.49
C GLY A 367 -4.21 -12.18 -0.56
N TYR A 368 -4.06 -10.91 -0.16
CA TYR A 368 -2.92 -10.41 0.62
C TYR A 368 -2.67 -11.15 1.95
N MET A 369 -3.67 -11.80 2.55
CA MET A 369 -3.55 -12.58 3.79
C MET A 369 -3.45 -14.09 3.55
N ASN A 370 -3.38 -14.52 2.31
CA ASN A 370 -3.23 -15.92 1.95
C ASN A 370 -1.77 -16.22 1.57
N PRO A 371 -1.02 -17.01 2.36
CA PRO A 371 0.38 -17.32 2.09
C PRO A 371 0.65 -18.01 0.74
N GLN A 372 -0.38 -18.55 0.08
CA GLN A 372 -0.28 -19.18 -1.24
C GLN A 372 -0.56 -18.21 -2.40
N ASP A 373 -1.01 -16.99 -2.09
CA ASP A 373 -1.26 -15.96 -3.10
C ASP A 373 0.03 -15.20 -3.41
N TRP A 374 0.26 -14.87 -4.66
CA TRP A 374 1.46 -14.14 -5.13
C TRP A 374 1.58 -12.72 -4.53
N ARG A 375 0.49 -12.17 -3.98
CA ARG A 375 0.45 -10.85 -3.32
C ARG A 375 0.86 -10.90 -1.85
N TYR A 376 1.07 -12.09 -1.28
CA TYR A 376 1.40 -12.24 0.13
C TYR A 376 2.88 -11.93 0.40
N PHE A 377 3.13 -10.89 1.16
CA PHE A 377 4.45 -10.49 1.67
C PHE A 377 4.43 -10.25 3.18
N GLY A 378 3.41 -10.77 3.87
CA GLY A 378 3.17 -10.60 5.30
C GLY A 378 1.77 -10.05 5.58
N GLY A 379 1.16 -10.49 6.68
CA GLY A 379 -0.24 -10.23 7.00
C GLY A 379 -0.50 -8.91 7.74
N PHE A 380 0.18 -7.83 7.39
CA PHE A 380 0.11 -6.50 8.02
C PHE A 380 0.24 -5.39 6.95
N LEU A 381 0.01 -4.14 7.30
CA LEU A 381 0.12 -3.02 6.35
C LEU A 381 1.51 -2.93 5.74
N GLY A 382 2.54 -2.91 6.58
CA GLY A 382 3.94 -3.04 6.19
C GLY A 382 4.52 -1.83 5.46
N ASN A 383 5.55 -2.11 4.67
CA ASN A 383 6.34 -1.17 3.90
C ASN A 383 6.74 -1.78 2.53
N LYS A 384 7.71 -1.21 1.81
CA LYS A 384 8.11 -1.78 0.51
C LYS A 384 8.88 -3.09 0.62
N ALA A 385 9.39 -3.47 1.80
CA ALA A 385 10.08 -4.74 2.03
C ALA A 385 9.14 -5.87 2.48
N SER A 386 8.04 -5.56 3.14
CA SER A 386 7.13 -6.58 3.68
C SER A 386 5.72 -6.02 3.93
N GLY A 387 4.73 -6.91 3.96
CA GLY A 387 3.33 -6.57 4.15
C GLY A 387 2.58 -6.26 2.87
N VAL A 388 1.37 -5.74 3.02
CA VAL A 388 0.45 -5.43 1.92
C VAL A 388 1.04 -4.37 0.97
N ASN A 389 1.78 -3.38 1.50
CA ASN A 389 2.34 -2.28 0.72
C ASN A 389 3.31 -2.74 -0.39
N VAL A 390 3.91 -3.92 -0.29
CA VAL A 390 4.82 -4.44 -1.33
C VAL A 390 4.14 -4.47 -2.70
N LYS A 391 2.88 -4.89 -2.74
CA LYS A 391 2.12 -5.10 -3.99
C LYS A 391 0.85 -4.25 -4.13
N TYR A 392 0.43 -3.54 -3.07
CA TYR A 392 -0.83 -2.80 -3.11
C TYR A 392 -0.68 -1.40 -3.70
N ALA A 393 0.33 -0.64 -3.28
CA ALA A 393 0.45 0.77 -3.64
C ALA A 393 1.83 1.13 -4.20
N SER A 394 1.88 2.11 -5.10
CA SER A 394 3.13 2.74 -5.56
C SER A 394 3.71 3.70 -4.51
N ASP A 395 2.91 4.17 -3.58
CA ASP A 395 3.34 4.99 -2.45
C ASP A 395 4.24 4.16 -1.50
N PRO A 396 5.52 4.54 -1.32
CA PRO A 396 6.43 3.79 -0.46
C PRO A 396 6.04 3.84 1.03
N TYR A 397 5.28 4.83 1.44
CA TYR A 397 4.84 5.04 2.83
C TYR A 397 3.34 4.78 3.04
N TRP A 398 2.68 4.14 2.07
CA TRP A 398 1.25 3.82 2.15
C TRP A 398 0.87 3.07 3.43
N GLY A 399 1.64 2.06 3.82
CA GLY A 399 1.37 1.29 5.04
C GLY A 399 1.46 2.13 6.31
N GLU A 400 2.41 3.07 6.37
CA GLU A 400 2.56 4.02 7.46
C GLU A 400 1.41 5.05 7.47
N LYS A 401 0.97 5.54 6.31
CA LYS A 401 -0.18 6.46 6.20
C LYS A 401 -1.48 5.79 6.67
N ALA A 402 -1.76 4.57 6.21
CA ALA A 402 -2.94 3.82 6.67
C ALA A 402 -2.88 3.49 8.18
N ALA A 403 -1.69 3.17 8.70
CA ALA A 403 -1.46 2.97 10.13
C ALA A 403 -1.72 4.24 10.95
N ASN A 404 -1.30 5.39 10.42
CA ASN A 404 -1.52 6.70 11.03
C ASN A 404 -3.01 7.01 11.17
N VAL A 405 -3.82 6.69 10.16
CA VAL A 405 -5.29 6.81 10.25
C VAL A 405 -5.85 5.89 11.33
N ALA A 406 -5.45 4.62 11.35
CA ALA A 406 -5.90 3.66 12.36
C ALA A 406 -5.58 4.15 13.78
N TRP A 407 -4.34 4.63 14.01
CA TRP A 407 -3.95 5.24 15.27
C TRP A 407 -4.79 6.47 15.64
N SER A 408 -5.10 7.33 14.68
CA SER A 408 -5.88 8.54 14.91
C SER A 408 -7.29 8.26 15.42
N LEU A 409 -7.88 7.17 14.95
CA LEU A 409 -9.18 6.69 15.43
C LEU A 409 -9.08 6.11 16.84
N ASP A 410 -8.05 5.35 17.09
CA ASP A 410 -7.88 4.64 18.35
C ASP A 410 -7.33 5.54 19.48
N LYS A 411 -6.58 6.59 19.15
CA LYS A 411 -5.96 7.55 20.08
C LYS A 411 -5.27 6.90 21.28
N GLY A 412 -4.57 5.80 21.04
CA GLY A 412 -3.78 5.14 22.08
C GLY A 412 -4.60 4.60 23.24
N LYS A 413 -5.75 4.04 22.97
CA LYS A 413 -6.56 3.32 23.97
C LYS A 413 -5.92 2.00 24.44
N TRP A 414 -4.63 1.80 24.16
CA TRP A 414 -3.82 0.65 24.58
C TRP A 414 -2.98 0.96 25.80
#